data_016281b39cc9badbae53f2fd0b9ead59
#
_entry.id   016281b39cc9badbae53f2fd0b9ead59
#
_cell.length_a   1.000
_cell.length_b   1.000
_cell.length_c   1.000
_cell.angle_alpha   90.00
_cell.angle_beta   90.00
_cell.angle_gamma   90.00
#
_symmetry.space_group_name_H-M   'P 1'
#
loop_
_entity.id
_entity.type
_entity.pdbx_description
1 polymer ?
#
loop_
_entity_poly.entity_id
_entity_poly.type
_entity_poly.pdbx_seq_one_letter_code
_entity_poly.pdbx_strand_id
1 'polypeptide(L)'
;MDDQLTFWEDEVSDVSPEATQLSVGRTKYILDAACGSRMFWFNREHPHTVFMDNRETDETLCDGRRLVIKPDVLGDFRNMPFADETFRLVVFDPPHMVQLGKNSWLCKKYGKLSGESWKQDIAYGFRECFRVLKPYGVLVFKWCEEQIQLSKIISLSPVPPLFGYRGGKVGKTHFLVFIKEKY
;
A
#
# COMPACT_ATOMS: atom_id res chain seq x y z
N MET A 1 -19.14 -4.77 25.93
CA MET A 1 -19.23 -5.73 24.83
C MET A 1 -20.07 -5.03 23.79
N ASP A 2 -19.57 -4.94 22.57
CA ASP A 2 -20.19 -4.32 21.39
C ASP A 2 -19.98 -2.80 21.22
N ASP A 3 -18.72 -2.42 20.94
CA ASP A 3 -18.40 -1.06 20.53
C ASP A 3 -17.39 -1.02 19.35
N GLN A 4 -17.45 -1.99 18.45
CA GLN A 4 -16.48 -2.12 17.35
C GLN A 4 -17.05 -1.99 15.92
N LEU A 5 -18.32 -1.68 15.74
CA LEU A 5 -18.94 -1.72 14.39
C LEU A 5 -19.49 -0.38 13.88
N THR A 6 -19.39 0.71 14.62
CA THR A 6 -20.01 1.99 14.23
C THR A 6 -19.11 2.98 13.50
N PHE A 7 -17.82 2.66 13.27
CA PHE A 7 -16.89 3.61 12.61
C PHE A 7 -17.06 3.71 11.08
N TRP A 8 -17.84 2.80 10.47
CA TRP A 8 -17.90 2.71 9.00
C TRP A 8 -19.17 3.31 8.37
N GLU A 9 -20.14 3.77 9.15
CA GLU A 9 -21.45 4.20 8.62
C GLU A 9 -21.61 5.69 8.40
N ASP A 10 -20.74 6.56 8.95
CA ASP A 10 -20.90 7.99 8.81
C ASP A 10 -19.81 8.62 7.93
N GLU A 11 -20.25 9.33 6.89
CA GLU A 11 -19.50 10.19 5.95
C GLU A 11 -18.90 9.51 4.69
N VAL A 12 -19.74 8.90 3.88
CA VAL A 12 -19.49 8.83 2.44
C VAL A 12 -20.12 10.05 1.78
N SER A 13 -19.46 11.19 1.85
CA SER A 13 -19.80 12.32 0.96
C SER A 13 -19.36 11.97 -0.46
N ASP A 14 -20.33 11.96 -1.32
CA ASP A 14 -20.37 11.83 -2.77
C ASP A 14 -19.14 12.42 -3.47
N VAL A 15 -18.15 11.58 -3.75
CA VAL A 15 -17.11 11.87 -4.75
C VAL A 15 -17.45 11.02 -5.97
N SER A 16 -18.14 11.65 -6.91
CA SER A 16 -18.42 11.10 -8.23
C SER A 16 -17.11 10.68 -8.91
N PRO A 17 -16.89 9.40 -9.24
CA PRO A 17 -15.71 8.97 -9.94
C PRO A 17 -16.03 8.65 -11.40
N GLU A 18 -15.91 9.62 -12.27
CA GLU A 18 -15.54 9.33 -13.65
C GLU A 18 -14.00 9.29 -13.79
N ALA A 19 -13.34 8.50 -12.96
CA ALA A 19 -11.97 8.13 -13.19
C ALA A 19 -11.98 6.99 -14.21
N THR A 20 -11.49 7.25 -15.42
CA THR A 20 -11.29 6.23 -16.45
C THR A 20 -10.46 5.10 -15.85
N GLN A 21 -11.11 3.97 -15.55
CA GLN A 21 -10.43 2.80 -15.00
C GLN A 21 -9.48 2.22 -16.04
N LEU A 22 -8.23 2.00 -15.66
CA LEU A 22 -7.23 1.41 -16.54
C LEU A 22 -7.51 -0.09 -16.74
N SER A 23 -7.57 -0.53 -18.01
CA SER A 23 -7.62 -1.94 -18.33
C SER A 23 -6.22 -2.56 -18.20
N VAL A 24 -6.08 -3.52 -17.30
CA VAL A 24 -4.85 -4.28 -17.12
C VAL A 24 -4.88 -5.51 -18.04
N GLY A 25 -3.85 -5.70 -18.87
CA GLY A 25 -3.77 -6.85 -19.76
C GLY A 25 -3.87 -8.18 -18.99
N ARG A 26 -4.49 -9.21 -19.60
CA ARG A 26 -4.78 -10.52 -18.96
C ARG A 26 -3.56 -11.22 -18.35
N THR A 27 -2.35 -10.84 -18.75
CA THR A 27 -1.09 -11.41 -18.26
C THR A 27 -0.59 -10.74 -16.97
N LYS A 28 -1.11 -9.56 -16.62
CA LYS A 28 -0.73 -8.84 -15.40
C LYS A 28 -1.79 -9.08 -14.32
N TYR A 29 -1.45 -9.89 -13.34
CA TYR A 29 -2.36 -10.30 -12.26
C TYR A 29 -1.81 -10.01 -10.85
N ILE A 30 -0.68 -9.30 -10.77
CA ILE A 30 -0.03 -8.86 -9.54
C ILE A 30 0.01 -7.33 -9.55
N LEU A 31 -0.28 -6.71 -8.42
CA LEU A 31 -0.12 -5.28 -8.19
C LEU A 31 0.90 -5.06 -7.06
N ASP A 32 1.87 -4.17 -7.28
CA ASP A 32 2.60 -3.49 -6.21
C ASP A 32 2.02 -2.08 -6.08
N ALA A 33 1.28 -1.85 -5.01
CA ALA A 33 0.45 -0.66 -4.84
C ALA A 33 1.23 0.59 -4.37
N ALA A 34 2.50 0.43 -3.97
CA ALA A 34 3.39 1.51 -3.54
C ALA A 34 4.85 1.13 -3.80
N CYS A 35 5.18 0.93 -5.08
CA CYS A 35 6.39 0.21 -5.50
C CYS A 35 7.70 0.93 -5.18
N GLY A 36 7.69 2.25 -5.01
CA GLY A 36 8.91 3.04 -4.85
C GLY A 36 9.93 2.71 -5.93
N SER A 37 11.17 2.45 -5.54
CA SER A 37 12.24 1.99 -6.45
C SER A 37 12.28 0.45 -6.62
N ARG A 38 11.17 -0.24 -6.35
CA ARG A 38 10.99 -1.70 -6.50
C ARG A 38 12.01 -2.52 -5.69
N MET A 39 12.45 -2.00 -4.54
CA MET A 39 13.48 -2.66 -3.72
C MET A 39 13.00 -3.96 -3.06
N PHE A 40 11.70 -4.14 -2.96
CA PHE A 40 11.06 -5.33 -2.43
C PHE A 40 11.21 -6.55 -3.37
N TRP A 41 11.48 -6.29 -4.66
CA TRP A 41 11.45 -7.29 -5.72
C TRP A 41 12.84 -7.79 -6.09
N PHE A 42 13.00 -9.12 -6.18
CA PHE A 42 14.20 -9.74 -6.75
C PHE A 42 14.27 -9.44 -8.26
N ASN A 43 13.16 -9.61 -8.98
CA ASN A 43 13.03 -9.16 -10.37
C ASN A 43 12.20 -7.87 -10.40
N ARG A 44 12.87 -6.74 -10.55
CA ARG A 44 12.25 -5.41 -10.58
C ARG A 44 11.44 -5.12 -11.85
N GLU A 45 11.52 -6.01 -12.84
CA GLU A 45 10.79 -5.94 -14.10
C GLU A 45 9.90 -7.19 -14.27
N HIS A 46 9.35 -7.71 -13.15
CA HIS A 46 8.55 -8.92 -13.16
C HIS A 46 7.38 -8.80 -14.16
N PRO A 47 7.26 -9.70 -15.18
CA PRO A 47 6.39 -9.49 -16.33
C PRO A 47 4.90 -9.47 -16.00
N HIS A 48 4.50 -10.11 -14.90
CA HIS A 48 3.11 -10.22 -14.47
C HIS A 48 2.71 -9.20 -13.40
N THR A 49 3.59 -8.23 -13.08
CA THR A 49 3.34 -7.20 -12.08
C THR A 49 3.04 -5.86 -12.72
N VAL A 50 2.05 -5.16 -12.19
CA VAL A 50 1.87 -3.73 -12.37
C VAL A 50 2.51 -3.04 -11.17
N PHE A 51 3.46 -2.16 -11.42
CA PHE A 51 4.10 -1.34 -10.39
C PHE A 51 3.45 0.03 -10.36
N MET A 52 2.82 0.39 -9.26
CA MET A 52 2.16 1.68 -9.06
C MET A 52 2.86 2.46 -7.94
N ASP A 53 3.02 3.76 -8.13
CA ASP A 53 3.44 4.72 -7.09
C ASP A 53 2.83 6.08 -7.42
N ASN A 54 2.65 6.93 -6.43
CA ASN A 54 2.17 8.29 -6.64
C ASN A 54 3.29 9.28 -6.98
N ARG A 55 4.52 8.81 -7.14
CA ARG A 55 5.71 9.62 -7.46
C ARG A 55 6.41 9.05 -8.68
N GLU A 56 6.95 9.95 -9.49
CA GLU A 56 7.95 9.64 -10.49
C GLU A 56 9.18 10.52 -10.23
N THR A 57 10.35 9.91 -10.12
CA THR A 57 11.57 10.61 -9.71
C THR A 57 12.81 9.94 -10.30
N ASP A 58 13.75 10.77 -10.71
CA ASP A 58 15.12 10.38 -11.08
C ASP A 58 16.08 11.45 -10.55
N GLU A 59 16.63 11.22 -9.37
CA GLU A 59 17.51 12.19 -8.71
C GLU A 59 18.71 11.51 -8.04
N THR A 60 19.77 12.29 -7.80
CA THR A 60 20.90 11.87 -6.98
C THR A 60 20.66 12.31 -5.54
N LEU A 61 20.71 11.36 -4.62
CA LEU A 61 20.61 11.62 -3.19
C LEU A 61 21.88 12.30 -2.65
N CYS A 62 21.79 12.88 -1.45
CA CYS A 62 22.90 13.56 -0.79
C CYS A 62 24.14 12.68 -0.53
N ASP A 63 23.96 11.35 -0.54
CA ASP A 63 25.04 10.36 -0.38
C ASP A 63 25.61 9.86 -1.72
N GLY A 64 25.22 10.47 -2.84
CA GLY A 64 25.69 10.15 -4.19
C GLY A 64 24.94 8.98 -4.86
N ARG A 65 24.02 8.32 -4.17
CA ARG A 65 23.21 7.24 -4.76
C ARG A 65 22.12 7.81 -5.66
N ARG A 66 21.92 7.18 -6.84
CA ARG A 66 20.80 7.53 -7.72
C ARG A 66 19.52 6.87 -7.20
N LEU A 67 18.48 7.66 -7.04
CA LEU A 67 17.13 7.22 -6.73
C LEU A 67 16.27 7.32 -7.98
N VAL A 68 15.80 6.18 -8.47
CA VAL A 68 14.84 6.12 -9.58
C VAL A 68 13.56 5.48 -9.09
N ILE A 69 12.46 6.22 -9.18
CA ILE A 69 11.10 5.74 -9.00
C ILE A 69 10.41 5.93 -10.34
N LYS A 70 10.12 4.82 -11.02
CA LYS A 70 9.49 4.81 -12.34
C LYS A 70 8.40 3.75 -12.34
N PRO A 71 7.20 4.10 -11.88
CA PRO A 71 6.08 3.16 -11.88
C PRO A 71 5.58 2.90 -13.30
N ASP A 72 4.89 1.76 -13.50
CA ASP A 72 4.15 1.48 -14.73
C ASP A 72 2.87 2.31 -14.78
N VAL A 73 2.31 2.63 -13.60
CA VAL A 73 1.11 3.45 -13.41
C VAL A 73 1.38 4.48 -12.33
N LEU A 74 1.26 5.75 -12.68
CA LEU A 74 1.26 6.84 -11.69
C LEU A 74 -0.14 6.89 -11.05
N GLY A 75 -0.22 6.57 -9.75
CA GLY A 75 -1.50 6.46 -9.05
C GLY A 75 -1.34 6.47 -7.54
N ASP A 76 -2.42 6.79 -6.85
CA ASP A 76 -2.47 6.86 -5.39
C ASP A 76 -3.12 5.59 -4.83
N PHE A 77 -2.48 4.95 -3.86
CA PHE A 77 -3.01 3.74 -3.23
C PHE A 77 -4.34 3.98 -2.49
N ARG A 78 -4.69 5.22 -2.20
CA ARG A 78 -5.96 5.61 -1.56
C ARG A 78 -7.14 5.61 -2.53
N ASN A 79 -6.86 5.70 -3.83
CA ASN A 79 -7.84 5.69 -4.91
C ASN A 79 -7.18 5.13 -6.17
N MET A 80 -7.12 3.81 -6.29
CA MET A 80 -6.38 3.12 -7.36
C MET A 80 -7.17 3.16 -8.68
N PRO A 81 -6.50 3.46 -9.81
CA PRO A 81 -7.16 3.58 -11.12
C PRO A 81 -7.43 2.22 -11.77
N PHE A 82 -7.81 1.22 -11.01
CA PHE A 82 -8.10 -0.13 -11.49
C PHE A 82 -9.53 -0.53 -11.18
N ALA A 83 -10.11 -1.38 -12.04
CA ALA A 83 -11.40 -1.99 -11.78
C ALA A 83 -11.37 -2.91 -10.56
N ASP A 84 -12.54 -3.15 -9.98
CA ASP A 84 -12.72 -4.13 -8.94
C ASP A 84 -12.25 -5.51 -9.42
N GLU A 85 -11.76 -6.32 -8.51
CA GLU A 85 -11.41 -7.72 -8.76
C GLU A 85 -10.45 -7.95 -9.94
N THR A 86 -9.49 -7.05 -10.12
CA THR A 86 -8.50 -7.11 -11.21
C THR A 86 -7.36 -8.07 -10.89
N PHE A 87 -6.82 -8.03 -9.67
CA PHE A 87 -5.58 -8.71 -9.30
C PHE A 87 -5.81 -9.96 -8.44
N ARG A 88 -4.88 -10.91 -8.53
CA ARG A 88 -4.85 -12.11 -7.67
C ARG A 88 -3.95 -11.93 -6.45
N LEU A 89 -2.96 -11.06 -6.57
CA LEU A 89 -2.00 -10.72 -5.54
C LEU A 89 -1.81 -9.21 -5.52
N VAL A 90 -1.91 -8.62 -4.36
CA VAL A 90 -1.52 -7.24 -4.11
C VAL A 90 -0.39 -7.22 -3.08
N VAL A 91 0.67 -6.48 -3.37
CA VAL A 91 1.73 -6.13 -2.43
C VAL A 91 1.50 -4.69 -2.00
N PHE A 92 1.45 -4.45 -0.69
CA PHE A 92 1.25 -3.14 -0.12
C PHE A 92 2.33 -2.83 0.92
N ASP A 93 3.32 -2.02 0.52
CA ASP A 93 4.42 -1.51 1.35
C ASP A 93 4.36 0.02 1.39
N PRO A 94 3.32 0.61 2.03
CA PRO A 94 3.14 2.05 2.05
C PRO A 94 4.23 2.75 2.87
N PRO A 95 4.40 4.07 2.72
CA PRO A 95 5.17 4.86 3.66
C PRO A 95 4.72 4.59 5.10
N HIS A 96 5.67 4.43 6.02
CA HIS A 96 5.39 4.06 7.41
C HIS A 96 5.85 5.11 8.43
N MET A 97 6.35 6.24 7.94
CA MET A 97 6.85 7.34 8.79
C MET A 97 6.03 8.60 8.62
N VAL A 98 5.71 9.25 9.74
CA VAL A 98 4.98 10.52 9.80
C VAL A 98 5.87 11.69 10.20
N GLN A 99 6.99 11.43 10.89
CA GLN A 99 7.95 12.44 11.36
C GLN A 99 9.25 12.32 10.58
N LEU A 100 9.30 12.96 9.41
CA LEU A 100 10.49 13.09 8.57
C LEU A 100 10.60 14.51 8.03
N GLY A 101 11.83 15.04 7.97
CA GLY A 101 12.12 16.26 7.23
C GLY A 101 11.86 16.07 5.73
N LYS A 102 11.23 17.04 5.06
CA LYS A 102 10.89 16.96 3.63
C LYS A 102 12.11 16.68 2.74
N ASN A 103 13.28 17.17 3.10
CA ASN A 103 14.53 17.01 2.36
C ASN A 103 15.36 15.79 2.81
N SER A 104 14.87 15.02 3.77
CA SER A 104 15.52 13.80 4.22
C SER A 104 15.62 12.77 3.11
N TRP A 105 16.78 12.14 2.93
CA TRP A 105 16.95 11.04 1.98
C TRP A 105 15.96 9.86 2.23
N LEU A 106 15.59 9.65 3.51
CA LEU A 106 14.56 8.66 3.89
C LEU A 106 13.19 9.06 3.34
N CYS A 107 12.82 10.35 3.43
CA CYS A 107 11.56 10.86 2.89
C CYS A 107 11.52 10.71 1.36
N LYS A 108 12.62 11.04 0.69
CA LYS A 108 12.74 10.87 -0.76
C LYS A 108 12.63 9.41 -1.18
N LYS A 109 13.31 8.50 -0.46
CA LYS A 109 13.37 7.09 -0.79
C LYS A 109 12.06 6.35 -0.51
N TYR A 110 11.46 6.54 0.67
CA TYR A 110 10.33 5.74 1.16
C TYR A 110 8.99 6.49 1.16
N GLY A 111 9.01 7.78 0.90
CA GLY A 111 7.84 8.62 1.08
C GLY A 111 7.55 8.93 2.56
N LYS A 112 6.44 9.62 2.79
CA LYS A 112 6.01 10.06 4.12
C LYS A 112 4.49 10.09 4.17
N LEU A 113 3.91 9.62 5.26
CA LEU A 113 2.51 9.81 5.59
C LEU A 113 2.28 11.19 6.23
N SER A 114 1.09 11.75 6.07
CA SER A 114 0.68 12.93 6.84
C SER A 114 0.48 12.57 8.31
N GLY A 115 1.00 13.40 9.22
CA GLY A 115 0.79 13.20 10.65
C GLY A 115 -0.67 13.28 11.10
N GLU A 116 -1.50 13.99 10.34
CA GLU A 116 -2.92 14.22 10.64
C GLU A 116 -3.82 13.15 10.03
N SER A 117 -3.56 12.74 8.78
CA SER A 117 -4.45 11.85 8.00
C SER A 117 -3.97 10.41 7.88
N TRP A 118 -2.81 10.01 8.45
CA TRP A 118 -2.22 8.70 8.22
C TRP A 118 -3.16 7.52 8.48
N LYS A 119 -4.05 7.63 9.48
CA LYS A 119 -5.02 6.57 9.79
C LYS A 119 -5.99 6.38 8.63
N GLN A 120 -6.55 7.47 8.15
CA GLN A 120 -7.48 7.49 7.03
C GLN A 120 -6.79 7.05 5.74
N ASP A 121 -5.55 7.52 5.50
CA ASP A 121 -4.77 7.15 4.32
C ASP A 121 -4.53 5.64 4.26
N ILE A 122 -4.12 5.02 5.37
CA ILE A 122 -3.89 3.56 5.45
C ILE A 122 -5.20 2.78 5.38
N ALA A 123 -6.28 3.25 6.02
CA ALA A 123 -7.59 2.62 5.92
C ALA A 123 -8.11 2.60 4.46
N TYR A 124 -7.99 3.73 3.74
CA TYR A 124 -8.31 3.79 2.32
C TYR A 124 -7.42 2.86 1.50
N GLY A 125 -6.11 2.80 1.79
CA GLY A 125 -5.20 1.86 1.14
C GLY A 125 -5.62 0.41 1.30
N PHE A 126 -5.99 -0.03 2.51
CA PHE A 126 -6.52 -1.37 2.73
C PHE A 126 -7.81 -1.61 1.94
N ARG A 127 -8.78 -0.68 2.02
CA ARG A 127 -10.04 -0.79 1.28
C ARG A 127 -9.79 -0.94 -0.22
N GLU A 128 -8.94 -0.15 -0.80
CA GLU A 128 -8.59 -0.21 -2.21
C GLU A 128 -7.85 -1.50 -2.58
N CYS A 129 -6.90 -1.96 -1.74
CA CYS A 129 -6.25 -3.26 -1.94
C CYS A 129 -7.29 -4.39 -2.01
N PHE A 130 -8.26 -4.42 -1.09
CA PHE A 130 -9.30 -5.43 -1.10
C PHE A 130 -10.31 -5.24 -2.25
N ARG A 131 -10.60 -4.00 -2.65
CA ARG A 131 -11.46 -3.73 -3.81
C ARG A 131 -10.89 -4.32 -5.08
N VAL A 132 -9.61 -4.05 -5.35
CA VAL A 132 -8.95 -4.48 -6.59
C VAL A 132 -8.53 -5.96 -6.58
N LEU A 133 -8.52 -6.62 -5.42
CA LEU A 133 -8.30 -8.07 -5.31
C LEU A 133 -9.52 -8.85 -5.78
N LYS A 134 -9.26 -9.92 -6.53
CA LYS A 134 -10.26 -10.96 -6.84
C LYS A 134 -10.70 -11.70 -5.59
N PRO A 135 -11.88 -12.34 -5.58
CA PRO A 135 -12.24 -13.31 -4.55
C PRO A 135 -11.10 -14.32 -4.38
N TYR A 136 -10.77 -14.64 -3.12
CA TYR A 136 -9.65 -15.49 -2.72
C TYR A 136 -8.25 -14.95 -3.13
N GLY A 137 -8.17 -13.70 -3.57
CA GLY A 137 -6.91 -13.01 -3.80
C GLY A 137 -6.18 -12.72 -2.50
N VAL A 138 -4.87 -12.57 -2.60
CA VAL A 138 -3.97 -12.43 -1.46
C VAL A 138 -3.40 -11.01 -1.39
N LEU A 139 -3.47 -10.41 -0.20
CA LEU A 139 -2.73 -9.19 0.12
C LEU A 139 -1.50 -9.55 0.96
N VAL A 140 -0.33 -9.16 0.49
CA VAL A 140 0.92 -9.16 1.26
C VAL A 140 1.19 -7.73 1.71
N PHE A 141 1.12 -7.52 3.01
CA PHE A 141 1.33 -6.21 3.63
C PHE A 141 2.65 -6.18 4.40
N LYS A 142 3.42 -5.13 4.18
CA LYS A 142 4.66 -4.90 4.92
C LYS A 142 4.56 -3.61 5.71
N TRP A 143 5.00 -3.65 6.97
CA TRP A 143 5.00 -2.50 7.86
C TRP A 143 6.26 -2.44 8.72
N CYS A 144 6.85 -1.26 8.85
CA CYS A 144 7.90 -1.00 9.81
C CYS A 144 7.34 -0.13 10.96
N GLU A 145 7.27 -0.70 12.17
CA GLU A 145 6.68 -0.04 13.34
C GLU A 145 7.65 0.93 14.06
N GLU A 146 8.49 1.62 13.32
CA GLU A 146 9.43 2.58 13.90
C GLU A 146 8.73 3.74 14.62
N GLN A 147 7.65 4.26 14.04
CA GLN A 147 6.89 5.41 14.58
C GLN A 147 5.44 5.04 14.94
N ILE A 148 4.85 4.09 14.24
CA ILE A 148 3.46 3.68 14.45
C ILE A 148 3.43 2.17 14.69
N GLN A 149 2.89 1.78 15.84
CA GLN A 149 2.78 0.38 16.24
C GLN A 149 1.91 -0.41 15.26
N LEU A 150 2.31 -1.65 14.98
CA LEU A 150 1.60 -2.56 14.08
C LEU A 150 0.14 -2.80 14.50
N SER A 151 -0.14 -2.88 15.80
CA SER A 151 -1.50 -3.07 16.33
C SER A 151 -2.48 -1.98 15.88
N LYS A 152 -2.01 -0.71 15.81
CA LYS A 152 -2.80 0.42 15.32
C LYS A 152 -3.06 0.34 13.81
N ILE A 153 -2.19 -0.31 13.07
CA ILE A 153 -2.31 -0.50 11.63
C ILE A 153 -3.26 -1.64 11.31
N ILE A 154 -3.14 -2.78 12.00
CA ILE A 154 -4.01 -3.94 11.80
C ILE A 154 -5.49 -3.57 12.06
N SER A 155 -5.76 -2.71 13.03
CA SER A 155 -7.14 -2.26 13.33
C SER A 155 -7.78 -1.41 12.22
N LEU A 156 -7.01 -0.96 11.23
CA LEU A 156 -7.52 -0.22 10.06
C LEU A 156 -7.86 -1.14 8.88
N SER A 157 -7.53 -2.42 8.96
CA SER A 157 -7.87 -3.38 7.93
C SER A 157 -9.29 -3.90 8.12
N PRO A 158 -10.10 -4.04 7.03
CA PRO A 158 -11.47 -4.58 7.11
C PRO A 158 -11.51 -6.07 7.47
N VAL A 159 -10.40 -6.78 7.30
CA VAL A 159 -10.28 -8.20 7.67
C VAL A 159 -9.01 -8.42 8.49
N PRO A 160 -9.00 -9.39 9.43
CA PRO A 160 -7.80 -9.71 10.19
C PRO A 160 -6.75 -10.37 9.29
N PRO A 161 -5.45 -10.25 9.62
CA PRO A 161 -4.42 -10.99 8.91
C PRO A 161 -4.59 -12.50 9.14
N LEU A 162 -4.40 -13.27 8.07
CA LEU A 162 -4.45 -14.73 8.12
C LEU A 162 -3.24 -15.30 8.87
N PHE A 163 -2.06 -14.80 8.55
CA PHE A 163 -0.79 -15.10 9.23
C PHE A 163 0.24 -14.02 8.92
N GLY A 164 1.39 -14.09 9.57
CA GLY A 164 2.48 -13.16 9.30
C GLY A 164 3.72 -13.44 10.12
N TYR A 165 4.82 -12.84 9.71
CA TYR A 165 6.04 -12.78 10.48
C TYR A 165 6.08 -11.46 11.25
N ARG A 166 6.08 -11.55 12.57
CA ARG A 166 6.39 -10.43 13.45
C ARG A 166 7.88 -10.42 13.68
N GLY A 167 8.56 -9.37 13.25
CA GLY A 167 9.99 -9.18 13.52
C GLY A 167 10.29 -9.48 14.99
N GLY A 168 11.43 -10.12 15.27
CA GLY A 168 11.87 -10.42 16.63
C GLY A 168 12.23 -9.14 17.41
N LYS A 169 12.77 -9.29 18.64
CA LYS A 169 13.11 -8.17 19.56
C LYS A 169 13.95 -7.04 18.94
N VAL A 170 14.65 -7.29 17.84
CA VAL A 170 15.49 -6.31 17.13
C VAL A 170 14.86 -5.82 15.82
N GLY A 171 13.94 -6.58 15.21
CA GLY A 171 13.35 -6.27 13.93
C GLY A 171 12.00 -5.55 14.08
N LYS A 172 11.88 -4.33 13.57
CA LYS A 172 10.64 -3.54 13.57
C LYS A 172 9.80 -3.74 12.30
N THR A 173 10.26 -4.56 11.37
CA THR A 173 9.58 -4.83 10.10
C THR A 173 8.78 -6.11 10.19
N HIS A 174 7.53 -6.03 9.81
CA HIS A 174 6.54 -7.08 9.87
C HIS A 174 6.00 -7.37 8.47
N PHE A 175 5.72 -8.64 8.20
CA PHE A 175 5.04 -9.11 7.00
C PHE A 175 3.77 -9.80 7.42
N LEU A 176 2.65 -9.38 6.84
CA LEU A 176 1.33 -9.92 7.11
C LEU A 176 0.69 -10.35 5.80
N VAL A 177 -0.03 -11.44 5.84
CA VAL A 177 -0.78 -11.98 4.72
C VAL A 177 -2.26 -11.97 5.06
N PHE A 178 -3.06 -11.47 4.14
CA PHE A 178 -4.51 -11.44 4.21
C PHE A 178 -5.09 -12.15 2.99
N ILE A 179 -6.28 -12.67 3.13
CA ILE A 179 -7.05 -13.24 2.02
C ILE A 179 -8.39 -12.53 1.90
N LYS A 180 -8.77 -12.15 0.67
CA LYS A 180 -10.12 -11.65 0.40
C LYS A 180 -11.06 -12.84 0.32
N GLU A 181 -11.93 -12.99 1.30
CA GLU A 181 -12.99 -13.99 1.22
C GLU A 181 -14.10 -13.54 0.26
N LYS A 182 -14.86 -14.51 -0.26
CA LYS A 182 -16.03 -14.21 -1.06
C LYS A 182 -17.20 -14.03 -0.09
N TYR A 183 -17.68 -12.80 0.04
CA TYR A 183 -18.97 -12.51 0.68
C TYR A 183 -20.07 -12.50 -0.35
#